data_ef81cf1c1e03d218d81df632c7b79cdd
#
_entry.id   ef81cf1c1e03d218d81df632c7b79cdd
#
_cell.length_a   1.000
_cell.length_b   1.000
_cell.length_c   1.000
_cell.angle_alpha   90.00
_cell.angle_beta   90.00
_cell.angle_gamma   90.00
#
_symmetry.space_group_name_H-M   'P 1'
#
loop_
_entity.id
_entity.type
_entity.pdbx_description
1 polymer ?
#
loop_
_entity_poly.entity_id
_entity_poly.type
_entity_poly.pdbx_seq_one_letter_code
_entity_poly.pdbx_strand_id
1 'polypeptide(L)'
;MIRLEHVSKTFDSRAGNVHAVQDVTLTIQDKEIYGIIGFSGAGKSTLVRCINLLERPSRGAVVIDDQDITKMKDKELRAMRKKIGMIFQHFNLMRSRTVYQNIAFPLKGSGLSKAEMDQKIRRLLELVDLSDKVDAYPSQLSGGQKQRVAIARALAN
;
A
#
# COMPACT_ATOMS: atom_id res chain seq x y z
N MET A 1 10.75 10.07 5.69
CA MET A 1 10.17 10.17 7.06
C MET A 1 8.65 10.25 6.99
N ILE A 2 7.93 9.58 7.91
CA ILE A 2 6.45 9.64 8.01
C ILE A 2 6.09 10.19 9.40
N ARG A 3 5.22 11.19 9.46
CA ARG A 3 4.76 11.79 10.72
C ARG A 3 3.24 11.86 10.75
N LEU A 4 2.64 11.36 11.80
CA LEU A 4 1.22 11.50 12.12
C LEU A 4 1.08 12.55 13.22
N GLU A 5 0.20 13.51 13.01
CA GLU A 5 -0.04 14.62 13.94
C GLU A 5 -1.51 14.61 14.36
N HIS A 6 -1.78 14.16 15.58
CA HIS A 6 -3.13 14.11 16.17
C HIS A 6 -4.17 13.41 15.28
N VAL A 7 -3.76 12.32 14.61
CA VAL A 7 -4.62 11.61 13.66
C VAL A 7 -5.74 10.88 14.38
N SER A 8 -6.97 11.19 13.98
CA SER A 8 -8.17 10.48 14.42
C SER A 8 -9.01 10.07 13.22
N LYS A 9 -9.67 8.91 13.31
CA LYS A 9 -10.63 8.43 12.31
C LYS A 9 -11.89 7.92 12.99
N THR A 10 -13.00 8.53 12.65
CA THR A 10 -14.33 8.11 13.04
C THR A 10 -15.11 7.69 11.79
N PHE A 11 -15.82 6.60 11.87
CA PHE A 11 -16.77 6.15 10.87
C PHE A 11 -18.18 6.38 11.40
N ASP A 12 -18.98 7.08 10.63
CA ASP A 12 -20.40 7.29 10.93
C ASP A 12 -21.18 6.06 10.48
N SER A 13 -21.99 5.49 11.37
CA SER A 13 -22.88 4.39 11.04
C SER A 13 -24.27 4.63 11.59
N ARG A 14 -25.28 3.91 11.07
CA ARG A 14 -26.65 3.98 11.58
C ARG A 14 -26.77 3.53 13.04
N ALA A 15 -25.83 2.72 13.51
CA ALA A 15 -25.76 2.21 14.90
C ALA A 15 -24.94 3.10 15.84
N GLY A 16 -24.47 4.26 15.37
CA GLY A 16 -23.61 5.18 16.12
C GLY A 16 -22.20 5.31 15.51
N ASN A 17 -21.43 6.23 16.04
CA ASN A 17 -20.10 6.53 15.56
C ASN A 17 -19.07 5.53 16.09
N VAL A 18 -18.23 5.01 15.21
CA VAL A 18 -17.12 4.12 15.57
C VAL A 18 -15.80 4.89 15.49
N HIS A 19 -15.19 5.12 16.65
CA HIS A 19 -13.87 5.77 16.74
C HIS A 19 -12.76 4.74 16.52
N ALA A 20 -12.36 4.55 15.28
CA ALA A 20 -11.39 3.51 14.90
C ALA A 20 -9.94 3.89 15.20
N VAL A 21 -9.62 5.19 15.19
CA VAL A 21 -8.30 5.76 15.55
C VAL A 21 -8.57 7.02 16.37
N GLN A 22 -7.85 7.19 17.48
CA GLN A 22 -8.06 8.30 18.38
C GLN A 22 -6.72 8.95 18.73
N ASP A 23 -6.54 10.19 18.29
CA ASP A 23 -5.44 11.11 18.64
C ASP A 23 -4.03 10.48 18.56
N VAL A 24 -3.74 9.82 17.45
CA VAL A 24 -2.44 9.18 17.27
C VAL A 24 -1.42 10.18 16.76
N THR A 25 -0.36 10.37 17.55
CA THR A 25 0.83 11.14 17.17
C THR A 25 2.04 10.22 17.20
N LEU A 26 2.73 10.07 16.07
CA LEU A 26 3.94 9.25 15.96
C LEU A 26 4.82 9.70 14.79
N THR A 27 6.10 9.38 14.86
CA THR A 27 7.05 9.62 13.79
C THR A 27 7.77 8.31 13.46
N ILE A 28 7.84 7.98 12.16
CA ILE A 28 8.61 6.85 11.63
C ILE A 28 9.77 7.44 10.83
N GLN A 29 10.99 7.13 11.23
CA GLN A 29 12.18 7.66 10.58
C GLN A 29 12.46 6.94 9.25
N ASP A 30 13.30 7.53 8.41
CA ASP A 30 13.75 6.89 7.19
C ASP A 30 14.52 5.61 7.51
N LYS A 31 14.27 4.56 6.72
CA LYS A 31 14.87 3.22 6.87
C LYS A 31 14.48 2.49 8.17
N GLU A 32 13.56 3.02 8.94
CA GLU A 32 13.05 2.37 10.14
C GLU A 32 12.05 1.25 9.80
N ILE A 33 12.10 0.15 10.56
CA ILE A 33 11.06 -0.88 10.59
C ILE A 33 10.19 -0.60 11.82
N TYR A 34 8.98 -0.13 11.59
CA TYR A 34 8.05 0.24 12.66
C TYR A 34 6.90 -0.77 12.79
N GLY A 35 6.73 -1.35 13.97
CA GLY A 35 5.68 -2.34 14.25
C GLY A 35 4.44 -1.73 14.90
N ILE A 36 3.25 -1.99 14.33
CA ILE A 36 1.97 -1.63 14.93
C ILE A 36 1.29 -2.90 15.43
N ILE A 37 1.20 -3.06 16.77
CA ILE A 37 0.63 -4.22 17.43
C ILE A 37 -0.67 -3.87 18.16
N GLY A 38 -1.49 -4.85 18.45
CA GLY A 38 -2.75 -4.70 19.17
C GLY A 38 -3.76 -5.80 18.82
N PHE A 39 -4.84 -5.90 19.58
CA PHE A 39 -5.92 -6.87 19.37
C PHE A 39 -6.65 -6.68 18.03
N SER A 40 -7.39 -7.72 17.62
CA SER A 40 -8.32 -7.59 16.47
C SER A 40 -9.31 -6.46 16.74
N GLY A 41 -9.60 -5.63 15.74
CA GLY A 41 -10.49 -4.48 15.90
C GLY A 41 -9.85 -3.22 16.50
N ALA A 42 -8.59 -3.24 16.97
CA ALA A 42 -7.91 -2.09 17.58
C ALA A 42 -7.55 -0.93 16.60
N GLY A 43 -8.07 -0.93 15.39
CA GLY A 43 -7.86 0.16 14.44
C GLY A 43 -6.55 0.13 13.64
N LYS A 44 -5.67 -0.89 13.81
CA LYS A 44 -4.36 -0.98 13.13
C LYS A 44 -4.45 -0.81 11.61
N SER A 45 -5.32 -1.56 10.96
CA SER A 45 -5.50 -1.49 9.51
C SER A 45 -6.08 -0.14 9.07
N THR A 46 -6.90 0.48 9.90
CA THR A 46 -7.43 1.84 9.65
C THR A 46 -6.30 2.87 9.74
N LEU A 47 -5.44 2.76 10.76
CA LEU A 47 -4.28 3.65 10.91
C LEU A 47 -3.33 3.55 9.71
N VAL A 48 -2.98 2.32 9.28
CA VAL A 48 -2.15 2.10 8.07
C VAL A 48 -2.81 2.69 6.82
N ARG A 49 -4.14 2.59 6.69
CA ARG A 49 -4.88 3.21 5.58
C ARG A 49 -4.93 4.74 5.68
N CYS A 50 -4.85 5.30 6.87
CA CYS A 50 -4.73 6.75 7.05
C CYS A 50 -3.34 7.24 6.59
N ILE A 51 -2.27 6.47 6.83
CA ILE A 51 -0.91 6.85 6.41
C ILE A 51 -0.81 7.10 4.91
N ASN A 52 -1.50 6.31 4.07
CA ASN A 52 -1.50 6.49 2.62
C ASN A 52 -2.77 7.16 2.08
N LEU A 53 -3.60 7.70 2.99
CA LEU A 53 -4.90 8.32 2.71
C LEU A 53 -5.88 7.46 1.89
N LEU A 54 -5.75 6.12 1.92
CA LEU A 54 -6.85 5.26 1.48
C LEU A 54 -8.09 5.48 2.34
N GLU A 55 -7.88 5.82 3.62
CA GLU A 55 -8.86 6.40 4.50
C GLU A 55 -8.41 7.80 4.91
N ARG A 56 -9.19 8.84 4.61
CA ARG A 56 -8.87 10.18 5.07
C ARG A 56 -9.14 10.26 6.57
N PRO A 57 -8.19 10.78 7.37
CA PRO A 57 -8.43 11.08 8.77
C PRO A 57 -9.64 12.00 8.94
N SER A 58 -10.37 11.84 10.03
CA SER A 58 -11.43 12.80 10.44
C SER A 58 -10.82 14.05 11.07
N ARG A 59 -9.63 13.92 11.70
CA ARG A 59 -8.85 15.01 12.28
C ARG A 59 -7.36 14.68 12.17
N GLY A 60 -6.53 15.71 12.33
CA GLY A 60 -5.08 15.61 12.31
C GLY A 60 -4.50 15.65 10.90
N ALA A 61 -3.19 15.47 10.82
CA ALA A 61 -2.44 15.54 9.58
C ALA A 61 -1.54 14.31 9.41
N VAL A 62 -1.28 13.95 8.15
CA VAL A 62 -0.28 12.95 7.76
C VAL A 62 0.76 13.64 6.90
N VAL A 63 1.99 13.63 7.37
CA VAL A 63 3.13 14.27 6.71
C VAL A 63 4.10 13.18 6.23
N ILE A 64 4.42 13.19 4.94
CA ILE A 64 5.40 12.28 4.32
C ILE A 64 6.43 13.15 3.60
N ASP A 65 7.71 12.96 3.92
CA ASP A 65 8.82 13.74 3.36
C ASP A 65 8.54 15.25 3.42
N ASP A 66 8.15 15.73 4.60
CA ASP A 66 7.79 17.12 4.93
C ASP A 66 6.60 17.70 4.15
N GLN A 67 5.84 16.87 3.47
CA GLN A 67 4.64 17.26 2.75
C GLN A 67 3.38 16.74 3.48
N ASP A 68 2.50 17.66 3.88
CA ASP A 68 1.19 17.32 4.43
C ASP A 68 0.28 16.75 3.33
N ILE A 69 0.19 15.43 3.26
CA ILE A 69 -0.58 14.76 2.20
C ILE A 69 -2.09 14.87 2.41
N THR A 70 -2.56 15.24 3.62
CA THR A 70 -3.99 15.41 3.89
C THR A 70 -4.58 16.61 3.14
N LYS A 71 -3.76 17.60 2.79
CA LYS A 71 -4.14 18.79 2.04
C LYS A 71 -3.99 18.64 0.53
N MET A 72 -3.37 17.55 0.07
CA MET A 72 -3.13 17.32 -1.36
C MET A 72 -4.42 17.10 -2.14
N LYS A 73 -4.47 17.66 -3.36
CA LYS A 73 -5.50 17.36 -4.35
C LYS A 73 -5.32 15.93 -4.90
N ASP A 74 -6.37 15.36 -5.45
CA ASP A 74 -6.35 13.96 -5.93
C ASP A 74 -5.26 13.64 -6.95
N LYS A 75 -4.86 14.58 -7.79
CA LYS A 75 -3.76 14.40 -8.74
C LYS A 75 -2.41 14.25 -8.05
N GLU A 76 -2.14 15.12 -7.07
CA GLU A 76 -0.90 15.12 -6.28
C GLU A 76 -0.84 13.89 -5.38
N LEU A 77 -1.97 13.56 -4.73
CA LEU A 77 -2.08 12.38 -3.89
C LEU A 77 -1.87 11.08 -4.68
N ARG A 78 -2.36 11.00 -5.93
CA ARG A 78 -2.07 9.87 -6.81
C ARG A 78 -0.57 9.75 -7.14
N ALA A 79 0.12 10.87 -7.34
CA ALA A 79 1.57 10.87 -7.56
C ALA A 79 2.33 10.45 -6.30
N MET A 80 1.92 10.93 -5.11
CA MET A 80 2.51 10.53 -3.83
C MET A 80 2.32 9.03 -3.57
N ARG A 81 1.11 8.49 -3.78
CA ARG A 81 0.81 7.06 -3.59
C ARG A 81 1.63 6.12 -4.48
N LYS A 82 2.15 6.59 -5.62
CA LYS A 82 3.08 5.80 -6.43
C LYS A 82 4.41 5.52 -5.71
N LYS A 83 4.79 6.37 -4.74
CA LYS A 83 5.99 6.18 -3.92
C LYS A 83 5.75 5.26 -2.70
N ILE A 84 4.50 4.89 -2.42
CA ILE A 84 4.12 4.11 -1.25
C ILE A 84 3.67 2.72 -1.69
N GLY A 85 4.52 1.72 -1.49
CA GLY A 85 4.13 0.33 -1.69
C GLY A 85 3.19 -0.14 -0.57
N MET A 86 2.06 -0.76 -0.92
CA MET A 86 1.15 -1.33 0.07
C MET A 86 0.87 -2.81 -0.20
N ILE A 87 1.06 -3.63 0.83
CA ILE A 87 0.69 -5.04 0.83
C ILE A 87 -0.59 -5.19 1.63
N PHE A 88 -1.66 -5.65 0.96
CA PHE A 88 -2.97 -5.83 1.58
C PHE A 88 -3.11 -7.22 2.22
N GLN A 89 -3.88 -7.32 3.28
CA GLN A 89 -4.17 -8.57 3.98
C GLN A 89 -4.80 -9.64 3.07
N HIS A 90 -5.64 -9.25 2.11
CA HIS A 90 -6.29 -10.12 1.12
C HIS A 90 -5.63 -10.07 -0.26
N PHE A 91 -4.34 -9.71 -0.34
CA PHE A 91 -3.50 -9.63 -1.54
C PHE A 91 -3.98 -8.58 -2.57
N ASN A 92 -5.27 -8.40 -2.78
CA ASN A 92 -5.90 -7.49 -3.75
C ASN A 92 -5.28 -7.57 -5.15
N LEU A 93 -5.04 -8.81 -5.62
CA LEU A 93 -4.57 -9.03 -6.98
C LEU A 93 -5.73 -8.88 -7.97
N MET A 94 -5.44 -8.32 -9.12
CA MET A 94 -6.38 -8.22 -10.24
C MET A 94 -6.58 -9.60 -10.83
N ARG A 95 -7.76 -10.19 -10.61
CA ARG A 95 -8.08 -11.59 -10.96
C ARG A 95 -8.02 -11.89 -12.46
N SER A 96 -8.33 -10.90 -13.29
CA SER A 96 -8.31 -11.00 -14.76
C SER A 96 -6.94 -10.68 -15.37
N ARG A 97 -5.91 -10.52 -14.57
CA ARG A 97 -4.54 -10.20 -15.00
C ARG A 97 -3.57 -11.26 -14.53
N THR A 98 -2.57 -11.54 -15.37
CA THR A 98 -1.47 -12.45 -15.02
C THR A 98 -0.63 -11.88 -13.89
N VAL A 99 0.26 -12.70 -13.32
CA VAL A 99 1.28 -12.29 -12.36
C VAL A 99 2.10 -11.12 -12.91
N TYR A 100 2.63 -11.26 -14.13
CA TYR A 100 3.35 -10.20 -14.82
C TYR A 100 2.54 -8.89 -14.85
N GLN A 101 1.30 -8.97 -15.32
CA GLN A 101 0.43 -7.80 -15.46
C GLN A 101 0.04 -7.15 -14.12
N ASN A 102 -0.02 -7.93 -13.03
CA ASN A 102 -0.24 -7.43 -11.69
C ASN A 102 0.97 -6.60 -11.21
N ILE A 103 2.20 -7.09 -11.46
CA ILE A 103 3.44 -6.38 -11.09
C ILE A 103 3.70 -5.18 -12.02
N ALA A 104 3.36 -5.29 -13.30
CA ALA A 104 3.49 -4.20 -14.26
C ALA A 104 2.54 -3.02 -13.99
N PHE A 105 1.44 -3.26 -13.27
CA PHE A 105 0.41 -2.24 -13.09
C PHE A 105 0.90 -0.95 -12.44
N PRO A 106 1.63 -0.96 -11.31
CA PRO A 106 2.17 0.26 -10.71
C PRO A 106 3.21 0.95 -11.58
N LEU A 107 3.94 0.22 -12.43
CA LEU A 107 4.96 0.78 -13.33
C LEU A 107 4.38 1.57 -14.52
N LYS A 108 3.06 1.53 -14.73
CA LYS A 108 2.43 2.31 -15.81
C LYS A 108 2.61 3.80 -15.59
N GLY A 109 3.21 4.45 -16.61
CA GLY A 109 3.51 5.89 -16.55
C GLY A 109 4.72 6.25 -15.69
N SER A 110 5.62 5.30 -15.43
CA SER A 110 6.91 5.54 -14.76
C SER A 110 7.97 6.14 -15.69
N GLY A 111 7.71 6.16 -17.01
CA GLY A 111 8.71 6.57 -18.02
C GLY A 111 9.65 5.46 -18.46
N LEU A 112 9.58 4.27 -17.88
CA LEU A 112 10.38 3.11 -18.28
C LEU A 112 9.97 2.62 -19.67
N SER A 113 10.96 2.26 -20.49
CA SER A 113 10.73 1.52 -21.72
C SER A 113 10.18 0.12 -21.43
N LYS A 114 9.61 -0.52 -22.45
CA LYS A 114 9.08 -1.89 -22.33
C LYS A 114 10.17 -2.89 -21.89
N ALA A 115 11.38 -2.75 -22.38
CA ALA A 115 12.51 -3.62 -22.02
C ALA A 115 12.94 -3.45 -20.56
N GLU A 116 13.07 -2.20 -20.08
CA GLU A 116 13.39 -1.91 -18.68
C GLU A 116 12.30 -2.40 -17.72
N MET A 117 11.04 -2.24 -18.11
CA MET A 117 9.90 -2.75 -17.32
C MET A 117 9.95 -4.28 -17.24
N ASP A 118 10.16 -4.98 -18.35
CA ASP A 118 10.28 -6.45 -18.39
C ASP A 118 11.43 -6.93 -17.49
N GLN A 119 12.59 -6.31 -17.62
CA GLN A 119 13.78 -6.64 -16.81
C GLN A 119 13.48 -6.44 -15.30
N LYS A 120 12.88 -5.31 -14.92
CA LYS A 120 12.52 -5.04 -13.53
C LYS A 120 11.53 -6.06 -12.98
N ILE A 121 10.49 -6.41 -13.76
CA ILE A 121 9.48 -7.39 -13.33
C ILE A 121 10.11 -8.78 -13.15
N ARG A 122 10.96 -9.23 -14.07
CA ARG A 122 11.65 -10.52 -13.95
C ARG A 122 12.54 -10.57 -12.71
N ARG A 123 13.31 -9.52 -12.42
CA ARG A 123 14.08 -9.40 -11.17
C ARG A 123 13.21 -9.50 -9.92
N LEU A 124 12.05 -8.86 -9.93
CA LEU A 124 11.12 -8.94 -8.80
C LEU A 124 10.52 -10.34 -8.65
N LEU A 125 10.27 -11.05 -9.75
CA LEU A 125 9.79 -12.43 -9.73
C LEU A 125 10.86 -13.40 -9.21
N GLU A 126 12.13 -13.20 -9.59
CA GLU A 126 13.27 -13.94 -9.03
C GLU A 126 13.39 -13.71 -7.52
N LEU A 127 13.31 -12.46 -7.07
CA LEU A 127 13.39 -12.10 -5.64
C LEU A 127 12.34 -12.81 -4.78
N VAL A 128 11.16 -13.06 -5.35
CA VAL A 128 10.06 -13.72 -4.63
C VAL A 128 9.88 -15.19 -5.01
N ASP A 129 10.81 -15.77 -5.75
CA ASP A 129 10.82 -17.19 -6.19
C ASP A 129 9.53 -17.59 -6.93
N LEU A 130 9.19 -16.82 -7.98
CA LEU A 130 8.01 -17.02 -8.83
C LEU A 130 8.30 -16.84 -10.33
N SER A 131 9.55 -17.03 -10.77
CA SER A 131 9.95 -16.85 -12.18
C SER A 131 9.18 -17.77 -13.14
N ASP A 132 8.77 -18.95 -12.68
CA ASP A 132 7.99 -19.94 -13.44
C ASP A 132 6.49 -19.60 -13.53
N LYS A 133 6.02 -18.59 -12.79
CA LYS A 133 4.60 -18.20 -12.68
C LYS A 133 4.28 -16.90 -13.40
N VAL A 134 5.15 -16.39 -14.25
CA VAL A 134 5.02 -15.08 -14.92
C VAL A 134 3.67 -14.90 -15.63
N ASP A 135 3.20 -15.94 -16.32
CA ASP A 135 1.96 -15.93 -17.09
C ASP A 135 0.74 -16.51 -16.34
N ALA A 136 0.94 -16.99 -15.11
CA ALA A 136 -0.13 -17.54 -14.30
C ALA A 136 -1.14 -16.47 -13.86
N TYR A 137 -2.39 -16.85 -13.72
CA TYR A 137 -3.44 -16.01 -13.13
C TYR A 137 -3.53 -16.23 -11.62
N PRO A 138 -4.05 -15.25 -10.84
CA PRO A 138 -4.21 -15.42 -9.40
C PRO A 138 -5.00 -16.66 -8.96
N SER A 139 -5.97 -17.12 -9.79
CA SER A 139 -6.73 -18.35 -9.53
C SER A 139 -5.87 -19.63 -9.52
N GLN A 140 -4.73 -19.58 -10.18
CA GLN A 140 -3.80 -20.73 -10.32
C GLN A 140 -2.70 -20.73 -9.24
N LEU A 141 -2.74 -19.78 -8.30
CA LEU A 141 -1.73 -19.59 -7.26
C LEU A 141 -2.24 -20.00 -5.89
N SER A 142 -1.36 -20.58 -5.09
CA SER A 142 -1.59 -20.78 -3.65
C SER A 142 -1.68 -19.45 -2.90
N GLY A 143 -2.17 -19.45 -1.66
CA GLY A 143 -2.23 -18.24 -0.81
C GLY A 143 -0.86 -17.61 -0.62
N GLY A 144 0.18 -18.39 -0.33
CA GLY A 144 1.54 -17.91 -0.19
C GLY A 144 2.12 -17.32 -1.49
N GLN A 145 1.83 -17.94 -2.64
CA GLN A 145 2.23 -17.39 -3.94
C GLN A 145 1.53 -16.06 -4.23
N LYS A 146 0.23 -15.93 -3.95
CA LYS A 146 -0.50 -14.65 -4.06
C LYS A 146 0.10 -13.57 -3.20
N GLN A 147 0.52 -13.90 -1.97
CA GLN A 147 1.19 -12.96 -1.07
C GLN A 147 2.52 -12.50 -1.67
N ARG A 148 3.33 -13.42 -2.20
CA ARG A 148 4.61 -13.08 -2.84
C ARG A 148 4.42 -12.19 -4.08
N VAL A 149 3.39 -12.43 -4.90
CA VAL A 149 3.05 -11.53 -6.01
C VAL A 149 2.65 -10.13 -5.50
N ALA A 150 1.89 -10.05 -4.40
CA ALA A 150 1.52 -8.76 -3.80
C ALA A 150 2.75 -8.01 -3.25
N ILE A 151 3.72 -8.72 -2.68
CA ILE A 151 5.02 -8.16 -2.26
C ILE A 151 5.79 -7.63 -3.47
N ALA A 152 5.98 -8.45 -4.52
CA ALA A 152 6.67 -8.03 -5.74
C ALA A 152 6.01 -6.79 -6.38
N ARG A 153 4.67 -6.74 -6.41
CA ARG A 153 3.93 -5.57 -6.88
C ARG A 153 4.16 -4.33 -6.04
N ALA A 154 4.25 -4.46 -4.72
CA ALA A 154 4.52 -3.33 -3.82
C ALA A 154 5.95 -2.80 -3.98
N LEU A 155 6.91 -3.67 -4.29
CA LEU A 155 8.32 -3.33 -4.52
C LEU A 155 8.59 -2.78 -5.94
N ALA A 156 7.59 -2.80 -6.83
CA ALA A 156 7.75 -2.36 -8.21
C ALA A 156 7.87 -0.83 -8.37
N ASN A 157 7.40 -0.05 -7.39
CA ASN A 157 7.49 1.42 -7.40
C ASN A 157 8.88 1.93 -7.01
#